data_ec5a39ff3fbecef5cb4e5e05fc40c979
#
_entry.id   ec5a39ff3fbecef5cb4e5e05fc40c979
#
_cell.length_a   1.000
_cell.length_b   1.000
_cell.length_c   1.000
_cell.angle_alpha   90.00
_cell.angle_beta   90.00
_cell.angle_gamma   90.00
#
_symmetry.space_group_name_H-M   'P 1'
#
loop_
_entity.id
_entity.type
_entity.pdbx_description
1 polymer ?
#
loop_
_entity_poly.entity_id
_entity_poly.type
_entity_poly.pdbx_seq_one_letter_code
_entity_poly.pdbx_strand_id
1 'polypeptide(L)'
;MIVALIIACEVGFWVLLAAGLAVRYLLGMRRTGVVLLLCEPVLELVLFVVTAIDLRNGADPSWEHGLAALYIGFTVAYGHYTIRWLDGHAAHRLTGAPPPPKPPRYGMARARHEGALWLRTVLMAAVACALLQAAVWYVGDGDTESLRSFQWVALRVAGIHGLVALTYTVWPKKDPGRSREETDRLKAETDRLRKETGSALPARDPEHVPDVLVRRTGKDEEQVR
;
A
#
# COMPACT_ATOMS: atom_id res chain seq x y z
N MET A 1 4.95 9.95 -37.71
CA MET A 1 6.06 10.49 -36.89
C MET A 1 5.79 10.28 -35.40
N ILE A 2 4.60 10.50 -34.88
CA ILE A 2 4.25 10.37 -33.45
C ILE A 2 4.37 8.94 -32.96
N VAL A 3 3.89 7.93 -33.70
CA VAL A 3 4.06 6.51 -33.34
C VAL A 3 5.53 6.13 -33.17
N ALA A 4 6.41 6.63 -34.02
CA ALA A 4 7.86 6.38 -33.89
C ALA A 4 8.43 7.03 -32.62
N LEU A 5 7.91 8.21 -32.23
CA LEU A 5 8.30 8.87 -30.98
C LEU A 5 7.79 8.10 -29.76
N ILE A 6 6.55 7.60 -29.78
CA ILE A 6 5.98 6.77 -28.71
C ILE A 6 6.85 5.51 -28.52
N ILE A 7 7.15 4.79 -29.60
CA ILE A 7 8.00 3.59 -29.54
C ILE A 7 9.41 3.94 -29.01
N ALA A 8 9.99 5.06 -29.45
CA ALA A 8 11.31 5.49 -28.97
C ALA A 8 11.27 5.83 -27.48
N CYS A 9 10.19 6.44 -26.98
CA CYS A 9 10.01 6.73 -25.57
C CYS A 9 9.83 5.46 -24.73
N GLU A 10 9.04 4.48 -25.21
CA GLU A 10 8.86 3.20 -24.52
C GLU A 10 10.18 2.41 -24.45
N VAL A 11 10.91 2.31 -25.55
CA VAL A 11 12.24 1.67 -25.56
C VAL A 11 13.21 2.44 -24.66
N GLY A 12 13.20 3.77 -24.74
CA GLY A 12 14.00 4.65 -23.88
C GLY A 12 13.74 4.45 -22.41
N PHE A 13 12.47 4.29 -22.01
CA PHE A 13 12.07 3.97 -20.65
C PHE A 13 12.74 2.69 -20.14
N TRP A 14 12.61 1.58 -20.86
CA TRP A 14 13.21 0.31 -20.44
C TRP A 14 14.76 0.36 -20.40
N VAL A 15 15.37 1.09 -21.34
CA VAL A 15 16.83 1.29 -21.35
C VAL A 15 17.28 2.13 -20.17
N LEU A 16 16.61 3.24 -19.86
CA LEU A 16 16.93 4.10 -18.71
C LEU A 16 16.73 3.37 -17.39
N LEU A 17 15.64 2.61 -17.26
CA LEU A 17 15.37 1.80 -16.07
C LEU A 17 16.48 0.78 -15.84
N ALA A 18 16.81 -0.01 -16.86
CA ALA A 18 17.86 -1.02 -16.79
C ALA A 18 19.24 -0.39 -16.51
N ALA A 19 19.58 0.70 -17.22
CA ALA A 19 20.84 1.42 -17.04
C ALA A 19 20.91 2.06 -15.64
N GLY A 20 19.85 2.70 -15.17
CA GLY A 20 19.77 3.32 -13.85
C GLY A 20 19.99 2.31 -12.72
N LEU A 21 19.33 1.14 -12.81
CA LEU A 21 19.50 0.05 -11.85
C LEU A 21 20.91 -0.57 -11.95
N ALA A 22 21.41 -0.81 -13.15
CA ALA A 22 22.75 -1.37 -13.36
C ALA A 22 23.84 -0.44 -12.81
N VAL A 23 23.80 0.85 -13.15
CA VAL A 23 24.76 1.85 -12.64
C VAL A 23 24.68 1.95 -11.12
N ARG A 24 23.48 1.90 -10.56
CA ARG A 24 23.27 2.02 -9.12
C ARG A 24 23.77 0.82 -8.33
N TYR A 25 23.47 -0.40 -8.79
CA TYR A 25 23.71 -1.63 -8.03
C TYR A 25 24.93 -2.43 -8.50
N LEU A 26 25.28 -2.43 -9.79
CA LEU A 26 26.45 -3.14 -10.30
C LEU A 26 27.71 -2.26 -10.24
N LEU A 27 27.60 -0.98 -10.64
CA LEU A 27 28.73 -0.05 -10.62
C LEU A 27 28.87 0.70 -9.28
N GLY A 28 27.90 0.58 -8.37
CA GLY A 28 27.93 1.24 -7.07
C GLY A 28 27.77 2.76 -7.11
N MET A 29 27.48 3.35 -8.27
CA MET A 29 27.34 4.79 -8.48
C MET A 29 25.93 5.26 -8.14
N ARG A 30 25.61 5.34 -6.84
CA ARG A 30 24.25 5.62 -6.35
C ARG A 30 23.66 6.92 -6.87
N ARG A 31 24.45 8.02 -6.95
CA ARG A 31 23.97 9.32 -7.42
C ARG A 31 23.62 9.29 -8.91
N THR A 32 24.50 8.75 -9.74
CA THR A 32 24.31 8.64 -11.19
C THR A 32 23.11 7.74 -11.50
N GLY A 33 22.94 6.62 -10.78
CA GLY A 33 21.78 5.75 -10.93
C GLY A 33 20.48 6.45 -10.59
N VAL A 34 20.45 7.30 -9.54
CA VAL A 34 19.24 8.11 -9.22
C VAL A 34 18.94 9.12 -10.32
N VAL A 35 19.94 9.80 -10.85
CA VAL A 35 19.74 10.77 -11.94
C VAL A 35 19.15 10.08 -13.17
N LEU A 36 19.69 8.90 -13.56
CA LEU A 36 19.14 8.12 -14.68
C LEU A 36 17.67 7.71 -14.43
N LEU A 37 17.35 7.25 -13.21
CA LEU A 37 15.98 6.91 -12.84
C LEU A 37 15.04 8.13 -12.80
N LEU A 38 15.56 9.33 -12.51
CA LEU A 38 14.78 10.57 -12.58
C LEU A 38 14.57 11.06 -14.02
N CYS A 39 15.35 10.59 -14.99
CA CYS A 39 15.08 10.87 -16.39
C CYS A 39 13.80 10.19 -16.91
N GLU A 40 13.38 9.08 -16.29
CA GLU A 40 12.14 8.38 -16.68
C GLU A 40 10.89 9.26 -16.53
N PRO A 41 10.58 9.83 -15.36
CA PRO A 41 9.40 10.69 -15.23
C PRO A 41 9.47 11.94 -16.10
N VAL A 42 10.67 12.43 -16.44
CA VAL A 42 10.84 13.53 -17.40
C VAL A 42 10.47 13.07 -18.81
N LEU A 43 10.91 11.88 -19.22
CA LEU A 43 10.55 11.28 -20.51
C LEU A 43 9.03 11.08 -20.61
N GLU A 44 8.41 10.55 -19.56
CA GLU A 44 6.96 10.36 -19.47
C GLU A 44 6.20 11.69 -19.52
N LEU A 45 6.73 12.74 -18.88
CA LEU A 45 6.14 14.06 -18.96
C LEU A 45 6.20 14.64 -20.38
N VAL A 46 7.33 14.45 -21.07
CA VAL A 46 7.48 14.85 -22.48
C VAL A 46 6.49 14.09 -23.36
N LEU A 47 6.37 12.76 -23.17
CA LEU A 47 5.41 11.95 -23.89
C LEU A 47 3.97 12.41 -23.62
N PHE A 48 3.63 12.69 -22.36
CA PHE A 48 2.32 13.20 -21.97
C PHE A 48 1.98 14.53 -22.65
N VAL A 49 2.94 15.47 -22.71
CA VAL A 49 2.75 16.76 -23.40
C VAL A 49 2.57 16.58 -24.90
N VAL A 50 3.39 15.73 -25.53
CA VAL A 50 3.31 15.45 -26.98
C VAL A 50 1.96 14.82 -27.32
N THR A 51 1.51 13.84 -26.50
CA THR A 51 0.21 13.20 -26.73
C THR A 51 -0.96 14.15 -26.50
N ALA A 52 -0.88 15.08 -25.54
CA ALA A 52 -1.89 16.13 -25.36
C ALA A 52 -1.97 17.09 -26.56
N ILE A 53 -0.82 17.43 -27.16
CA ILE A 53 -0.75 18.24 -28.40
C ILE A 53 -1.39 17.48 -29.56
N ASP A 54 -1.09 16.18 -29.69
CA ASP A 54 -1.63 15.34 -30.74
C ASP A 54 -3.15 15.20 -30.65
N LEU A 55 -3.65 14.99 -29.44
CA LEU A 55 -5.07 14.91 -29.17
C LEU A 55 -5.79 16.22 -29.51
N ARG A 56 -5.18 17.38 -29.24
CA ARG A 56 -5.70 18.69 -29.63
C ARG A 56 -5.74 18.87 -31.15
N ASN A 57 -4.82 18.23 -31.88
CA ASN A 57 -4.75 18.25 -33.33
C ASN A 57 -5.71 17.24 -34.00
N GLY A 58 -6.56 16.56 -33.22
CA GLY A 58 -7.60 15.66 -33.72
C GLY A 58 -7.16 14.19 -33.81
N ALA A 59 -6.12 13.78 -33.12
CA ALA A 59 -5.78 12.38 -32.98
C ALA A 59 -6.86 11.62 -32.18
N ASP A 60 -7.04 10.33 -32.49
CA ASP A 60 -7.95 9.48 -31.74
C ASP A 60 -7.44 9.25 -30.31
N PRO A 61 -8.31 9.38 -29.29
CA PRO A 61 -7.93 9.16 -27.91
C PRO A 61 -7.53 7.71 -27.69
N SER A 62 -6.33 7.48 -27.17
CA SER A 62 -5.82 6.16 -26.84
C SER A 62 -5.56 6.02 -25.33
N TRP A 63 -5.42 4.78 -24.86
CA TRP A 63 -5.20 4.49 -23.44
C TRP A 63 -3.81 4.94 -22.94
N GLU A 64 -2.82 5.04 -23.82
CA GLU A 64 -1.46 5.51 -23.50
C GLU A 64 -1.47 6.93 -22.94
N HIS A 65 -2.37 7.80 -23.40
CA HIS A 65 -2.49 9.20 -22.96
C HIS A 65 -2.75 9.32 -21.45
N GLY A 66 -3.57 8.43 -20.92
CA GLY A 66 -3.90 8.44 -19.49
C GLY A 66 -2.86 7.73 -18.63
N LEU A 67 -2.21 6.70 -19.17
CA LEU A 67 -1.24 5.91 -18.44
C LEU A 67 -0.01 6.70 -18.02
N ALA A 68 0.50 7.58 -18.89
CA ALA A 68 1.64 8.45 -18.58
C ALA A 68 1.38 9.33 -17.35
N ALA A 69 0.18 9.92 -17.23
CA ALA A 69 -0.19 10.73 -16.06
C ALA A 69 -0.22 9.91 -14.77
N LEU A 70 -0.74 8.66 -14.81
CA LEU A 70 -0.73 7.75 -13.66
C LEU A 70 0.70 7.37 -13.26
N TYR A 71 1.58 7.13 -14.23
CA TYR A 71 2.98 6.80 -13.99
C TYR A 71 3.73 7.96 -13.32
N ILE A 72 3.55 9.19 -13.81
CA ILE A 72 4.12 10.40 -13.20
C ILE A 72 3.62 10.54 -11.75
N GLY A 73 2.31 10.40 -11.54
CA GLY A 73 1.71 10.43 -10.21
C GLY A 73 2.30 9.38 -9.27
N PHE A 74 2.48 8.15 -9.76
CA PHE A 74 3.14 7.07 -9.02
C PHE A 74 4.58 7.41 -8.66
N THR A 75 5.35 7.91 -9.60
CA THR A 75 6.76 8.27 -9.37
C THR A 75 6.90 9.37 -8.33
N VAL A 76 6.05 10.40 -8.38
CA VAL A 76 6.04 11.48 -7.38
C VAL A 76 5.70 10.96 -5.99
N ALA A 77 4.69 10.09 -5.87
CA ALA A 77 4.20 9.62 -4.57
C ALA A 77 5.02 8.47 -3.99
N TYR A 78 5.46 7.55 -4.82
CA TYR A 78 6.09 6.30 -4.41
C TYR A 78 7.59 6.20 -4.78
N GLY A 79 8.11 7.03 -5.68
CA GLY A 79 9.47 6.88 -6.20
C GLY A 79 10.53 6.80 -5.10
N HIS A 80 10.50 7.73 -4.13
CA HIS A 80 11.44 7.70 -3.01
C HIS A 80 11.27 6.46 -2.10
N TYR A 81 10.04 6.03 -1.87
CA TYR A 81 9.74 4.83 -1.09
C TYR A 81 10.26 3.57 -1.79
N THR A 82 10.01 3.45 -3.09
CA THR A 82 10.45 2.33 -3.92
C THR A 82 11.97 2.24 -3.99
N ILE A 83 12.65 3.38 -4.18
CA ILE A 83 14.13 3.42 -4.20
C ILE A 83 14.70 2.95 -2.85
N ARG A 84 14.19 3.44 -1.73
CA ARG A 84 14.63 3.01 -0.40
C ARG A 84 14.39 1.51 -0.16
N TRP A 85 13.25 1.01 -0.60
CA TRP A 85 12.91 -0.39 -0.49
C TRP A 85 13.86 -1.26 -1.32
N LEU A 86 14.12 -0.87 -2.57
CA LEU A 86 15.08 -1.54 -3.46
C LEU A 86 16.50 -1.49 -2.90
N ASP A 87 16.93 -0.35 -2.37
CA ASP A 87 18.28 -0.21 -1.77
C ASP A 87 18.49 -1.17 -0.61
N GLY A 88 17.48 -1.30 0.28
CA GLY A 88 17.56 -2.23 1.40
C GLY A 88 17.67 -3.68 0.94
N HIS A 89 16.92 -4.08 -0.07
CA HIS A 89 16.97 -5.44 -0.60
C HIS A 89 18.25 -5.72 -1.40
N ALA A 90 18.72 -4.74 -2.18
CA ALA A 90 19.96 -4.86 -2.91
C ALA A 90 21.16 -4.92 -1.97
N ALA A 91 21.22 -4.11 -0.91
CA ALA A 91 22.26 -4.17 0.09
C ALA A 91 22.29 -5.55 0.77
N HIS A 92 21.13 -6.09 1.14
CA HIS A 92 21.05 -7.42 1.73
C HIS A 92 21.60 -8.51 0.78
N ARG A 93 21.21 -8.47 -0.50
CA ARG A 93 21.62 -9.51 -1.48
C ARG A 93 23.06 -9.37 -1.96
N LEU A 94 23.55 -8.15 -2.12
CA LEU A 94 24.86 -7.90 -2.75
C LEU A 94 26.01 -7.73 -1.75
N THR A 95 25.70 -7.19 -0.54
CA THR A 95 26.73 -6.91 0.47
C THR A 95 26.58 -7.71 1.76
N GLY A 96 25.55 -8.60 1.85
CA GLY A 96 25.29 -9.36 3.07
C GLY A 96 24.77 -8.52 4.24
N ALA A 97 24.31 -7.28 3.99
CA ALA A 97 23.72 -6.42 5.02
C ALA A 97 22.48 -7.08 5.66
N PRO A 98 22.12 -6.72 6.89
CA PRO A 98 20.91 -7.27 7.51
C PRO A 98 19.68 -7.00 6.64
N PRO A 99 18.69 -7.92 6.64
CA PRO A 99 17.49 -7.75 5.83
C PRO A 99 16.72 -6.49 6.26
N PRO A 100 16.07 -5.79 5.32
CA PRO A 100 15.29 -4.61 5.65
C PRO A 100 14.16 -4.93 6.64
N PRO A 101 13.82 -3.99 7.53
CA PRO A 101 12.79 -4.22 8.53
C PRO A 101 11.45 -4.55 7.86
N LYS A 102 10.82 -5.61 8.33
CA LYS A 102 9.49 -6.01 7.83
C LYS A 102 8.44 -5.00 8.30
N PRO A 103 7.42 -4.71 7.46
CA PRO A 103 6.33 -3.84 7.88
C PRO A 103 5.61 -4.42 9.11
N PRO A 104 5.09 -3.57 9.99
CA PRO A 104 4.37 -4.02 11.18
C PRO A 104 3.16 -4.87 10.78
N ARG A 105 2.95 -5.99 11.49
CA ARG A 105 1.90 -6.97 11.16
C ARG A 105 0.62 -6.79 11.97
N TYR A 106 0.69 -6.13 13.14
CA TYR A 106 -0.39 -6.09 14.12
C TYR A 106 -0.61 -4.69 14.71
N GLY A 107 -1.79 -4.47 15.23
CA GLY A 107 -2.16 -3.30 16.02
C GLY A 107 -2.13 -1.97 15.27
N MET A 108 -2.11 -0.88 16.02
CA MET A 108 -2.11 0.50 15.49
C MET A 108 -0.89 0.83 14.63
N ALA A 109 0.24 0.14 14.84
CA ALA A 109 1.43 0.32 14.00
C ALA A 109 1.14 -0.11 12.55
N ARG A 110 0.39 -1.20 12.36
CA ARG A 110 -0.08 -1.64 11.04
C ARG A 110 -1.06 -0.62 10.43
N ALA A 111 -2.03 -0.15 11.20
CA ALA A 111 -3.00 0.84 10.72
C ALA A 111 -2.31 2.14 10.27
N ARG A 112 -1.34 2.64 11.03
CA ARG A 112 -0.54 3.83 10.64
C ARG A 112 0.27 3.59 9.38
N HIS A 113 0.86 2.41 9.21
CA HIS A 113 1.62 2.05 8.01
C HIS A 113 0.71 2.04 6.78
N GLU A 114 -0.45 1.37 6.85
CA GLU A 114 -1.43 1.34 5.76
C GLU A 114 -2.01 2.73 5.46
N GLY A 115 -2.30 3.52 6.50
CA GLY A 115 -2.73 4.91 6.33
C GLY A 115 -1.69 5.78 5.61
N ALA A 116 -0.40 5.60 5.92
CA ALA A 116 0.69 6.31 5.23
C ALA A 116 0.82 5.87 3.76
N LEU A 117 0.61 4.59 3.45
CA LEU A 117 0.58 4.09 2.07
C LEU A 117 -0.64 4.63 1.32
N TRP A 118 -1.81 4.64 1.97
CA TRP A 118 -3.01 5.23 1.39
C TRP A 118 -2.83 6.71 1.07
N LEU A 119 -2.23 7.49 1.98
CA LEU A 119 -1.98 8.91 1.73
C LEU A 119 -1.08 9.13 0.52
N ARG A 120 -0.12 8.26 0.27
CA ARG A 120 0.69 8.27 -0.97
C ARG A 120 -0.15 7.96 -2.19
N THR A 121 -1.08 6.99 -2.11
CA THR A 121 -2.01 6.71 -3.22
C THR A 121 -2.92 7.91 -3.50
N VAL A 122 -3.38 8.61 -2.47
CA VAL A 122 -4.14 9.87 -2.63
C VAL A 122 -3.29 10.93 -3.33
N LEU A 123 -2.02 11.08 -2.94
CA LEU A 123 -1.09 12.01 -3.62
C LEU A 123 -0.87 11.61 -5.08
N MET A 124 -0.67 10.31 -5.37
CA MET A 124 -0.57 9.78 -6.73
C MET A 124 -1.80 10.15 -7.56
N ALA A 125 -2.99 9.87 -7.03
CA ALA A 125 -4.25 10.16 -7.70
C ALA A 125 -4.46 11.68 -7.90
N ALA A 126 -4.10 12.49 -6.92
CA ALA A 126 -4.20 13.96 -7.02
C ALA A 126 -3.30 14.51 -8.12
N VAL A 127 -2.04 14.06 -8.19
CA VAL A 127 -1.09 14.49 -9.24
C VAL A 127 -1.58 14.02 -10.61
N ALA A 128 -1.97 12.76 -10.75
CA ALA A 128 -2.49 12.22 -12.01
C ALA A 128 -3.75 12.96 -12.46
N CYS A 129 -4.72 13.17 -11.58
CA CYS A 129 -5.93 13.92 -11.89
C CYS A 129 -5.65 15.38 -12.27
N ALA A 130 -4.69 16.03 -11.61
CA ALA A 130 -4.30 17.41 -11.95
C ALA A 130 -3.69 17.48 -13.37
N LEU A 131 -2.80 16.57 -13.72
CA LEU A 131 -2.20 16.46 -15.06
C LEU A 131 -3.28 16.18 -16.12
N LEU A 132 -4.12 15.17 -15.89
CA LEU A 132 -5.20 14.82 -16.80
C LEU A 132 -6.20 15.97 -16.98
N GLN A 133 -6.52 16.69 -15.89
CA GLN A 133 -7.41 17.84 -15.96
C GLN A 133 -6.77 18.99 -16.74
N ALA A 134 -5.49 19.25 -16.56
CA ALA A 134 -4.76 20.24 -17.35
C ALA A 134 -4.75 19.87 -18.84
N ALA A 135 -4.58 18.58 -19.16
CA ALA A 135 -4.69 18.11 -20.55
C ALA A 135 -6.10 18.28 -21.12
N VAL A 136 -7.15 17.95 -20.34
CA VAL A 136 -8.55 18.16 -20.75
C VAL A 136 -8.81 19.64 -21.08
N TRP A 137 -8.33 20.57 -20.25
CA TRP A 137 -8.45 22.01 -20.52
C TRP A 137 -7.65 22.46 -21.76
N TYR A 138 -6.48 21.85 -21.98
CA TYR A 138 -5.65 22.17 -23.14
C TYR A 138 -6.23 21.66 -24.45
N VAL A 139 -6.81 20.45 -24.46
CA VAL A 139 -7.46 19.84 -25.63
C VAL A 139 -8.74 20.60 -26.01
N GLY A 140 -9.50 21.11 -25.03
CA GLY A 140 -10.71 21.88 -25.24
C GLY A 140 -11.84 21.06 -25.83
N ASP A 141 -12.28 21.42 -27.06
CA ASP A 141 -13.41 20.75 -27.75
C ASP A 141 -13.07 19.41 -28.38
N GLY A 142 -11.82 18.94 -28.30
CA GLY A 142 -11.40 17.61 -28.74
C GLY A 142 -11.94 16.49 -27.87
N ASP A 143 -11.79 15.25 -28.34
CA ASP A 143 -12.21 14.08 -27.57
C ASP A 143 -11.29 13.87 -26.36
N THR A 144 -11.87 13.95 -25.18
CA THR A 144 -11.18 13.81 -23.87
C THR A 144 -11.68 12.62 -23.06
N GLU A 145 -12.43 11.68 -23.67
CA GLU A 145 -13.06 10.57 -22.97
C GLU A 145 -12.00 9.67 -22.31
N SER A 146 -10.92 9.35 -23.03
CA SER A 146 -9.81 8.55 -22.49
C SER A 146 -9.18 9.21 -21.26
N LEU A 147 -8.92 10.53 -21.30
CA LEU A 147 -8.33 11.26 -20.17
C LEU A 147 -9.24 11.24 -18.94
N ARG A 148 -10.53 11.44 -19.14
CA ARG A 148 -11.53 11.40 -18.06
C ARG A 148 -11.68 9.97 -17.47
N SER A 149 -11.62 8.97 -18.31
CA SER A 149 -11.69 7.57 -17.86
C SER A 149 -10.54 7.24 -16.91
N PHE A 150 -9.32 7.70 -17.19
CA PHE A 150 -8.16 7.53 -16.31
C PHE A 150 -8.25 8.34 -15.02
N GLN A 151 -8.90 9.50 -15.00
CA GLN A 151 -9.22 10.19 -13.74
C GLN A 151 -10.10 9.32 -12.84
N TRP A 152 -11.13 8.68 -13.40
CA TRP A 152 -11.97 7.76 -12.67
C TRP A 152 -11.20 6.52 -12.17
N VAL A 153 -10.27 5.99 -12.96
CA VAL A 153 -9.38 4.90 -12.54
C VAL A 153 -8.55 5.33 -11.34
N ALA A 154 -7.91 6.50 -11.39
CA ALA A 154 -7.10 7.03 -10.28
C ALA A 154 -7.92 7.18 -8.99
N LEU A 155 -9.13 7.73 -9.08
CA LEU A 155 -10.03 7.91 -7.94
C LEU A 155 -10.52 6.56 -7.38
N ARG A 156 -10.85 5.59 -8.24
CA ARG A 156 -11.23 4.23 -7.81
C ARG A 156 -10.10 3.54 -7.07
N VAL A 157 -8.88 3.62 -7.57
CA VAL A 157 -7.71 3.04 -6.91
C VAL A 157 -7.51 3.68 -5.52
N ALA A 158 -7.58 5.01 -5.41
CA ALA A 158 -7.47 5.70 -4.13
C ALA A 158 -8.62 5.33 -3.17
N GLY A 159 -9.85 5.19 -3.67
CA GLY A 159 -11.02 4.78 -2.90
C GLY A 159 -10.92 3.35 -2.39
N ILE A 160 -10.57 2.39 -3.25
CA ILE A 160 -10.40 0.98 -2.87
C ILE A 160 -9.28 0.83 -1.84
N HIS A 161 -8.13 1.48 -2.08
CA HIS A 161 -7.03 1.45 -1.12
C HIS A 161 -7.42 2.12 0.21
N GLY A 162 -8.20 3.20 0.18
CA GLY A 162 -8.74 3.84 1.37
C GLY A 162 -9.65 2.92 2.18
N LEU A 163 -10.51 2.17 1.51
CA LEU A 163 -11.37 1.16 2.15
C LEU A 163 -10.52 0.08 2.84
N VAL A 164 -9.47 -0.40 2.17
CA VAL A 164 -8.53 -1.38 2.75
C VAL A 164 -7.81 -0.78 3.96
N ALA A 165 -7.29 0.44 3.88
CA ALA A 165 -6.61 1.12 5.00
C ALA A 165 -7.58 1.34 6.18
N LEU A 166 -8.84 1.67 5.91
CA LEU A 166 -9.89 1.83 6.91
C LEU A 166 -10.16 0.52 7.66
N THR A 167 -10.20 -0.63 6.96
CA THR A 167 -10.41 -1.93 7.63
C THR A 167 -9.34 -2.22 8.67
N TYR A 168 -8.07 -1.87 8.42
CA TYR A 168 -6.99 -2.02 9.40
C TYR A 168 -7.08 -1.05 10.57
N THR A 169 -7.78 0.08 10.39
CA THR A 169 -8.01 1.06 11.46
C THR A 169 -9.18 0.66 12.35
N VAL A 170 -10.26 0.19 11.74
CA VAL A 170 -11.49 -0.22 12.46
C VAL A 170 -11.31 -1.59 13.13
N TRP A 171 -10.64 -2.54 12.45
CA TRP A 171 -10.35 -3.88 12.97
C TRP A 171 -8.83 -4.13 13.09
N PRO A 172 -8.15 -3.52 14.09
CA PRO A 172 -6.73 -3.74 14.29
C PRO A 172 -6.50 -5.20 14.69
N LYS A 173 -5.74 -5.92 13.87
CA LYS A 173 -5.40 -7.32 14.12
C LYS A 173 -4.61 -7.45 15.42
N LYS A 174 -5.13 -8.23 16.39
CA LYS A 174 -4.45 -8.46 17.67
C LYS A 174 -3.14 -9.23 17.47
N ASP A 175 -2.12 -8.88 18.25
CA ASP A 175 -0.86 -9.58 18.26
C ASP A 175 -1.00 -10.87 19.09
N PRO A 176 -0.88 -12.07 18.48
CA PRO A 176 -1.01 -13.33 19.21
C PRO A 176 0.09 -13.50 20.27
N GLY A 177 1.27 -12.91 20.09
CA GLY A 177 2.38 -12.95 21.06
C GLY A 177 2.03 -12.18 22.33
N ARG A 178 1.49 -10.96 22.15
CA ARG A 178 1.11 -10.10 23.28
C ARG A 178 -0.04 -10.72 24.10
N SER A 179 -0.99 -11.35 23.43
CA SER A 179 -2.10 -12.02 24.12
C SER A 179 -1.61 -13.24 24.95
N ARG A 180 -0.59 -13.96 24.49
CA ARG A 180 0.03 -15.06 25.24
C ARG A 180 0.81 -14.54 26.45
N GLU A 181 1.65 -13.52 26.26
CA GLU A 181 2.41 -12.91 27.36
C GLU A 181 1.50 -12.35 28.46
N GLU A 182 0.40 -11.72 28.07
CA GLU A 182 -0.60 -11.20 29.02
C GLU A 182 -1.30 -12.35 29.79
N THR A 183 -1.67 -13.43 29.09
CA THR A 183 -2.22 -14.62 29.71
C THR A 183 -1.25 -15.29 30.67
N ASP A 184 0.03 -15.38 30.29
CA ASP A 184 1.06 -15.98 31.12
C ASP A 184 1.40 -15.11 32.35
N ARG A 185 1.38 -13.77 32.20
CA ARG A 185 1.51 -12.84 33.33
C ARG A 185 0.34 -12.97 34.31
N LEU A 186 -0.89 -13.00 33.79
CA LEU A 186 -2.08 -13.16 34.64
C LEU A 186 -2.08 -14.50 35.38
N LYS A 187 -1.64 -15.59 34.74
CA LYS A 187 -1.46 -16.90 35.38
C LYS A 187 -0.41 -16.84 36.48
N ALA A 188 0.75 -16.24 36.21
CA ALA A 188 1.83 -16.11 37.18
C ALA A 188 1.42 -15.26 38.37
N GLU A 189 0.65 -14.19 38.16
CA GLU A 189 0.08 -13.33 39.21
C GLU A 189 -0.97 -14.08 40.03
N THR A 190 -1.86 -14.83 39.39
CA THR A 190 -2.84 -15.68 40.05
C THR A 190 -2.17 -16.76 40.91
N ASP A 191 -1.10 -17.39 40.43
CA ASP A 191 -0.35 -18.38 41.17
C ASP A 191 0.41 -17.78 42.37
N ARG A 192 0.90 -16.54 42.22
CA ARG A 192 1.51 -15.80 43.36
C ARG A 192 0.48 -15.49 44.44
N LEU A 193 -0.64 -14.90 44.05
CA LEU A 193 -1.73 -14.61 44.99
C LEU A 193 -2.26 -15.86 45.70
N ARG A 194 -2.32 -16.99 44.98
CA ARG A 194 -2.70 -18.29 45.56
C ARG A 194 -1.70 -18.80 46.58
N LYS A 195 -0.41 -18.55 46.36
CA LYS A 195 0.65 -18.89 47.33
C LYS A 195 0.65 -17.98 48.54
N GLU A 196 0.40 -16.68 48.37
CA GLU A 196 0.38 -15.67 49.42
C GLU A 196 -0.86 -15.78 50.32
N THR A 197 -2.03 -16.11 49.74
CA THR A 197 -3.28 -16.29 50.49
C THR A 197 -3.38 -17.67 51.20
N GLY A 198 -2.30 -18.44 51.17
CA GLY A 198 -2.20 -19.68 51.93
C GLY A 198 -3.37 -20.61 51.70
N SER A 199 -3.43 -21.19 50.51
CA SER A 199 -4.18 -22.41 50.21
C SER A 199 -5.52 -22.63 50.97
N ALA A 200 -6.33 -21.65 51.18
CA ALA A 200 -7.60 -21.79 51.83
C ALA A 200 -8.80 -21.56 50.86
N LEU A 201 -8.67 -22.08 49.67
CA LEU A 201 -9.86 -22.42 48.87
C LEU A 201 -10.01 -23.94 48.94
N PRO A 202 -11.09 -24.44 49.55
CA PRO A 202 -11.39 -25.88 49.51
C PRO A 202 -11.47 -26.29 48.04
N ALA A 203 -10.88 -27.48 47.74
CA ALA A 203 -11.02 -28.13 46.45
C ALA A 203 -12.51 -28.10 46.10
N ARG A 204 -12.87 -27.37 45.09
CA ARG A 204 -14.25 -27.33 44.59
C ARG A 204 -14.49 -28.71 44.03
N ASP A 205 -15.30 -29.48 44.74
CA ASP A 205 -15.72 -30.80 44.34
C ASP A 205 -16.27 -30.72 42.91
N PRO A 206 -15.77 -31.44 41.94
CA PRO A 206 -16.25 -31.35 40.57
C PRO A 206 -17.69 -31.85 40.40
N GLU A 207 -18.30 -32.42 41.43
CA GLU A 207 -19.66 -32.93 41.40
C GLU A 207 -20.75 -31.88 41.83
N HIS A 208 -20.36 -30.75 42.38
CA HIS A 208 -21.34 -29.72 42.75
C HIS A 208 -21.54 -28.68 41.68
N VAL A 209 -22.23 -29.03 40.61
CA VAL A 209 -22.83 -28.06 39.66
C VAL A 209 -24.07 -27.44 40.35
N PRO A 210 -24.08 -26.15 40.68
CA PRO A 210 -25.27 -25.52 41.29
C PRO A 210 -26.45 -25.68 40.34
N ASP A 211 -27.54 -26.19 40.83
CA ASP A 211 -28.82 -26.45 40.12
C ASP A 211 -29.42 -25.24 39.38
N VAL A 212 -28.82 -24.06 39.58
CA VAL A 212 -29.23 -22.80 38.94
C VAL A 212 -28.81 -22.73 37.45
N LEU A 213 -27.77 -23.47 37.06
CA LEU A 213 -27.30 -23.47 35.66
C LEU A 213 -28.06 -24.47 34.76
N VAL A 214 -28.61 -25.55 35.36
CA VAL A 214 -29.37 -26.56 34.62
C VAL A 214 -30.76 -26.03 34.23
N ARG A 215 -31.33 -25.07 35.00
CA ARG A 215 -32.63 -24.47 34.66
C ARG A 215 -32.60 -23.44 33.54
N ARG A 216 -31.44 -22.92 33.16
CA ARG A 216 -31.34 -21.91 32.08
C ARG A 216 -31.19 -22.52 30.68
N THR A 217 -30.63 -23.69 30.58
CA THR A 217 -30.45 -24.38 29.26
C THR A 217 -31.70 -25.16 28.83
N GLY A 218 -32.61 -25.50 29.76
CA GLY A 218 -33.87 -26.20 29.45
C GLY A 218 -35.02 -25.30 28.97
N LYS A 219 -34.87 -23.95 29.06
CA LYS A 219 -35.91 -23.02 28.63
C LYS A 219 -35.76 -22.48 27.22
N ASP A 220 -34.58 -22.62 26.65
CA ASP A 220 -34.28 -22.10 25.30
C ASP A 220 -34.53 -23.16 24.19
N GLU A 221 -34.74 -24.44 24.55
CA GLU A 221 -35.09 -25.50 23.59
C GLU A 221 -36.59 -25.67 23.31
N GLU A 222 -37.47 -25.07 24.13
CA GLU A 222 -38.95 -25.20 23.97
C GLU A 222 -39.60 -24.09 23.15
N GLN A 223 -38.82 -23.09 22.65
CA GLN A 223 -39.32 -22.00 21.79
C GLN A 223 -38.98 -22.13 20.30
N VAL A 224 -38.42 -23.25 19.84
CA VAL A 224 -38.13 -23.52 18.41
C VAL A 224 -38.78 -24.83 17.96
N ARG A 225 -40.08 -24.97 18.23
CA ARG A 225 -40.94 -25.95 17.56
C ARG A 225 -42.27 -25.33 17.18
#